data_ec0918f78b43693b10f47665f7515315
#
_entry.id   ec0918f78b43693b10f47665f7515315
#
_cell.length_a   1.000
_cell.length_b   1.000
_cell.length_c   1.000
_cell.angle_alpha   90.00
_cell.angle_beta   90.00
_cell.angle_gamma   90.00
#
_symmetry.space_group_name_H-M   'P 1'
#
loop_
_entity.id
_entity.type
_entity.pdbx_description
1 polymer ?
#
loop_
_entity_poly.entity_id
_entity_poly.type
_entity_poly.pdbx_seq_one_letter_code
_entity_poly.pdbx_strand_id
1 'polypeptide(L)'
;MNKKLIEVALPLDAINDASAYDKMPGIGPHPKGIHQWWARLPLPCARAVLFASLVDDPSSDPAFADKTEKEQEQERDRLFRIIRNLSQKKATQSPEVFDAAHAEILRSCGGKLPKVLDPFCGGGSIPLEAQQIGRAHV
;
A
#
# COMPACT_ATOMS: atom_id res chain seq x y z
N MET A 1 -13.99 14.48 7.76
CA MET A 1 -13.36 13.33 7.06
C MET A 1 -11.86 13.53 7.16
N ASN A 2 -11.12 12.55 7.70
CA ASN A 2 -9.68 12.68 7.86
C ASN A 2 -8.97 12.65 6.50
N LYS A 3 -7.92 13.46 6.35
CA LYS A 3 -7.05 13.36 5.17
C LYS A 3 -6.30 12.04 5.17
N LYS A 4 -6.24 11.39 4.05
CA LYS A 4 -5.48 10.16 3.87
C LYS A 4 -4.03 10.46 3.50
N LEU A 5 -3.13 9.54 3.80
CA LEU A 5 -1.70 9.71 3.52
C LEU A 5 -1.45 10.00 2.04
N ILE A 6 -2.19 9.37 1.13
CA ILE A 6 -2.08 9.58 -0.33
C ILE A 6 -2.39 11.03 -0.76
N GLU A 7 -3.22 11.75 0.01
CA GLU A 7 -3.59 13.13 -0.30
C GLU A 7 -2.51 14.15 0.09
N VAL A 8 -1.55 13.73 0.93
CA VAL A 8 -0.52 14.61 1.47
C VAL A 8 0.84 14.33 0.85
N ALA A 9 1.33 13.09 0.95
CA ALA A 9 2.64 12.73 0.43
C ALA A 9 2.80 11.21 0.24
N LEU A 10 3.68 10.84 -0.69
CA LEU A 10 4.08 9.45 -0.97
C LEU A 10 5.58 9.36 -1.25
N PRO A 11 6.26 8.25 -0.87
CA PRO A 11 7.65 8.00 -1.23
C PRO A 11 7.75 7.51 -2.68
N LEU A 12 7.48 8.41 -3.66
CA LEU A 12 7.31 8.08 -5.07
C LEU A 12 8.53 7.40 -5.69
N ASP A 13 9.75 7.80 -5.30
CA ASP A 13 10.99 7.22 -5.84
C ASP A 13 11.04 5.71 -5.56
N ALA A 14 10.83 5.31 -4.30
CA ALA A 14 10.85 3.91 -3.91
C ALA A 14 9.73 3.08 -4.58
N ILE A 15 8.54 3.68 -4.74
CA ILE A 15 7.40 3.03 -5.41
C ILE A 15 7.70 2.84 -6.90
N ASN A 16 8.26 3.85 -7.55
CA ASN A 16 8.58 3.82 -8.98
C ASN A 16 9.68 2.82 -9.29
N ASP A 17 10.76 2.79 -8.51
CA ASP A 17 11.86 1.85 -8.67
C ASP A 17 11.39 0.40 -8.52
N ALA A 18 10.61 0.11 -7.48
CA ALA A 18 10.03 -1.21 -7.26
C ALA A 18 9.04 -1.61 -8.38
N SER A 19 8.27 -0.65 -8.90
CA SER A 19 7.31 -0.85 -9.98
C SER A 19 8.01 -1.08 -11.32
N ALA A 20 9.09 -0.37 -11.60
CA ALA A 20 9.92 -0.58 -12.79
C ALA A 20 10.50 -1.98 -12.80
N TYR A 21 11.02 -2.44 -11.66
CA TYR A 21 11.52 -3.80 -11.51
C TYR A 21 10.43 -4.86 -11.75
N ASP A 22 9.23 -4.68 -11.20
CA ASP A 22 8.09 -5.61 -11.41
C ASP A 22 7.66 -5.70 -12.88
N LYS A 23 7.89 -4.67 -13.68
CA LYS A 23 7.58 -4.65 -15.12
C LYS A 23 8.63 -5.33 -15.99
N MET A 24 9.83 -5.62 -15.49
CA MET A 24 10.89 -6.25 -16.29
C MET A 24 10.46 -7.63 -16.78
N PRO A 25 10.75 -7.98 -18.06
CA PRO A 25 10.44 -9.30 -18.61
C PRO A 25 11.28 -10.40 -17.93
N GLY A 26 10.71 -11.60 -17.82
CA GLY A 26 11.45 -12.79 -17.40
C GLY A 26 11.73 -12.92 -15.89
N ILE A 27 11.17 -12.05 -15.05
CA ILE A 27 11.39 -12.11 -13.60
C ILE A 27 10.30 -12.95 -12.91
N GLY A 28 10.71 -14.13 -12.44
CA GLY A 28 9.96 -14.99 -11.51
C GLY A 28 8.77 -15.75 -12.09
N PRO A 29 8.23 -16.71 -11.34
CA PRO A 29 7.01 -17.43 -11.69
C PRO A 29 5.79 -16.52 -11.45
N HIS A 30 5.51 -15.64 -12.38
CA HIS A 30 4.43 -14.68 -12.25
C HIS A 30 3.30 -15.02 -13.25
N PRO A 31 2.03 -14.83 -12.89
CA PRO A 31 0.89 -14.97 -13.82
C PRO A 31 1.04 -14.17 -15.11
N LYS A 32 1.86 -13.12 -15.11
CA LYS A 32 2.23 -12.35 -16.32
C LYS A 32 2.88 -13.20 -17.43
N GLY A 33 3.45 -14.35 -17.09
CA GLY A 33 3.98 -15.29 -18.07
C GLY A 33 2.90 -16.03 -18.85
N ILE A 34 1.67 -16.08 -18.33
CA ILE A 34 0.52 -16.73 -18.95
C ILE A 34 -0.24 -15.76 -19.86
N HIS A 35 -0.40 -14.51 -19.41
CA HIS A 35 -1.10 -13.45 -20.15
C HIS A 35 -0.48 -12.08 -19.86
N GLN A 36 -0.11 -11.37 -20.91
CA GLN A 36 0.36 -9.98 -20.82
C GLN A 36 -0.80 -9.01 -20.97
N TRP A 37 -1.19 -8.39 -19.86
CA TRP A 37 -2.11 -7.27 -19.87
C TRP A 37 -1.41 -6.01 -20.38
N TRP A 38 -2.02 -5.30 -21.32
CA TRP A 38 -1.43 -4.14 -21.98
C TRP A 38 -1.05 -3.01 -21.00
N ALA A 39 -1.87 -2.77 -19.99
CA ALA A 39 -1.70 -1.70 -19.00
C ALA A 39 -1.78 -2.24 -17.56
N ARG A 40 -0.97 -3.25 -17.25
CA ARG A 40 -0.96 -3.85 -15.91
C ARG A 40 -0.44 -2.86 -14.86
N LEU A 41 -1.21 -2.65 -13.79
CA LEU A 41 -0.73 -1.95 -12.60
C LEU A 41 0.31 -2.83 -11.88
N PRO A 42 1.54 -2.35 -11.64
CA PRO A 42 2.54 -3.09 -10.87
C PRO A 42 2.07 -3.38 -9.45
N LEU A 43 2.35 -4.58 -8.93
CA LEU A 43 1.92 -4.98 -7.58
C LEU A 43 2.50 -4.08 -6.47
N PRO A 44 3.78 -3.64 -6.51
CA PRO A 44 4.30 -2.68 -5.53
C PRO A 44 3.52 -1.36 -5.51
N CYS A 45 3.15 -0.84 -6.69
CA CYS A 45 2.32 0.36 -6.80
C CYS A 45 0.93 0.13 -6.22
N ALA A 46 0.29 -1.01 -6.54
CA ALA A 46 -1.02 -1.36 -5.98
C ALA A 46 -1.00 -1.39 -4.45
N ARG A 47 0.02 -2.01 -3.85
CA ARG A 47 0.19 -2.05 -2.38
C ARG A 47 0.34 -0.66 -1.77
N ALA A 48 1.21 0.16 -2.35
CA ALA A 48 1.45 1.51 -1.86
C ALA A 48 0.19 2.38 -1.92
N VAL A 49 -0.52 2.32 -3.05
CA VAL A 49 -1.77 3.08 -3.25
C VAL A 49 -2.85 2.63 -2.28
N LEU A 50 -3.07 1.31 -2.14
CA LEU A 50 -4.05 0.78 -1.19
C LEU A 50 -3.75 1.21 0.24
N PHE A 51 -2.52 0.99 0.70
CA PHE A 51 -2.11 1.38 2.05
C PHE A 51 -2.33 2.87 2.28
N ALA A 52 -1.80 3.72 1.40
CA ALA A 52 -1.87 5.17 1.56
C ALA A 52 -3.29 5.75 1.42
N SER A 53 -4.18 5.06 0.69
CA SER A 53 -5.59 5.46 0.57
C SER A 53 -6.43 5.12 1.81
N LEU A 54 -5.98 4.16 2.63
CA LEU A 54 -6.72 3.68 3.79
C LEU A 54 -6.19 4.26 5.11
N VAL A 55 -4.91 4.60 5.18
CA VAL A 55 -4.25 5.11 6.39
C VAL A 55 -4.38 6.64 6.45
N ASP A 56 -4.70 7.16 7.64
CA ASP A 56 -4.82 8.59 7.88
C ASP A 56 -3.43 9.25 7.90
N ASP A 57 -3.33 10.47 7.35
CA ASP A 57 -2.12 11.29 7.49
C ASP A 57 -2.01 11.80 8.94
N PRO A 58 -0.80 11.83 9.53
CA PRO A 58 -0.60 12.32 10.89
C PRO A 58 -1.18 13.71 11.17
N SER A 59 -1.28 14.58 10.16
CA SER A 59 -1.87 15.92 10.33
C SER A 59 -3.37 15.89 10.60
N SER A 60 -4.06 14.80 10.33
CA SER A 60 -5.50 14.64 10.56
C SER A 60 -5.85 13.40 11.40
N ASP A 61 -4.86 12.60 11.78
CA ASP A 61 -5.02 11.47 12.69
C ASP A 61 -5.26 12.00 14.11
N PRO A 62 -6.35 11.62 14.80
CA PRO A 62 -6.64 12.08 16.16
C PRO A 62 -5.51 11.84 17.17
N ALA A 63 -4.65 10.86 16.93
CA ALA A 63 -3.51 10.55 17.82
C ALA A 63 -2.33 11.51 17.62
N PHE A 64 -2.25 12.22 16.51
CA PHE A 64 -1.11 13.05 16.11
C PHE A 64 -1.48 14.48 15.71
N ALA A 65 -2.76 14.78 15.47
CA ALA A 65 -3.22 16.09 14.98
C ALA A 65 -2.82 17.25 15.90
N ASP A 66 -2.81 17.02 17.22
CA ASP A 66 -2.45 18.01 18.23
C ASP A 66 -0.94 18.06 18.55
N LYS A 67 -0.14 17.22 17.87
CA LYS A 67 1.31 17.17 18.09
C LYS A 67 2.05 18.19 17.22
N THR A 68 3.32 18.38 17.55
CA THR A 68 4.20 19.29 16.80
C THR A 68 4.39 18.79 15.36
N GLU A 69 4.64 19.71 14.43
CA GLU A 69 4.92 19.40 13.03
C GLU A 69 6.05 18.35 12.89
N LYS A 70 7.08 18.48 13.71
CA LYS A 70 8.20 17.55 13.74
C LYS A 70 7.79 16.12 14.14
N GLU A 71 6.89 15.98 15.11
CA GLU A 71 6.37 14.65 15.52
C GLU A 71 5.46 14.05 14.43
N GLN A 72 4.66 14.88 13.77
CA GLN A 72 3.85 14.45 12.62
C GLN A 72 4.72 13.98 11.45
N GLU A 73 5.83 14.67 11.19
CA GLU A 73 6.80 14.27 10.17
C GLU A 73 7.50 12.95 10.51
N GLN A 74 7.91 12.77 11.76
CA GLN A 74 8.48 11.51 12.22
C GLN A 74 7.52 10.32 12.06
N GLU A 75 6.24 10.54 12.36
CA GLU A 75 5.22 9.51 12.14
C GLU A 75 4.98 9.25 10.66
N ARG A 76 4.95 10.28 9.81
CA ARG A 76 4.87 10.13 8.36
C ARG A 76 6.05 9.33 7.81
N ASP A 77 7.25 9.57 8.31
CA ASP A 77 8.44 8.79 7.94
C ASP A 77 8.33 7.31 8.38
N ARG A 78 7.68 7.04 9.52
CA ARG A 78 7.37 5.67 9.94
C ARG A 78 6.41 4.99 8.96
N LEU A 79 5.35 5.67 8.55
CA LEU A 79 4.40 5.17 7.56
C LEU A 79 5.06 4.95 6.20
N PHE A 80 5.94 5.85 5.78
CA PHE A 80 6.72 5.68 4.55
C PHE A 80 7.67 4.48 4.59
N ARG A 81 8.22 4.13 5.75
CA ARG A 81 8.99 2.88 5.90
C ARG A 81 8.13 1.66 5.67
N ILE A 82 6.87 1.65 6.14
CA ILE A 82 5.93 0.55 5.84
C ILE A 82 5.70 0.46 4.33
N ILE A 83 5.45 1.57 3.64
CA ILE A 83 5.27 1.58 2.18
C ILE A 83 6.51 1.05 1.46
N ARG A 84 7.71 1.50 1.85
CA ARG A 84 8.97 1.01 1.25
C ARG A 84 9.13 -0.50 1.43
N ASN A 85 8.80 -1.03 2.62
CA ASN A 85 8.86 -2.46 2.89
C ASN A 85 7.83 -3.24 2.07
N LEU A 86 6.59 -2.76 1.97
CA LEU A 86 5.54 -3.34 1.13
C LEU A 86 5.93 -3.36 -0.36
N SER A 87 6.69 -2.37 -0.81
CA SER A 87 7.11 -2.24 -2.20
C SER A 87 8.28 -3.16 -2.56
N GLN A 88 9.00 -3.71 -1.58
CA GLN A 88 10.15 -4.58 -1.85
C GLN A 88 9.74 -5.90 -2.52
N LYS A 89 10.65 -6.42 -3.36
CA LYS A 89 10.47 -7.70 -4.07
C LYS A 89 10.15 -8.88 -3.14
N LYS A 90 10.75 -8.91 -1.96
CA LYS A 90 10.59 -9.97 -0.97
C LYS A 90 9.43 -9.74 0.00
N ALA A 91 8.65 -8.67 -0.16
CA ALA A 91 7.55 -8.36 0.76
C ALA A 91 6.58 -9.54 0.90
N THR A 92 6.22 -10.21 -0.20
CA THR A 92 5.32 -11.39 -0.21
C THR A 92 5.87 -12.59 0.55
N GLN A 93 7.17 -12.62 0.86
CA GLN A 93 7.82 -13.67 1.63
C GLN A 93 7.96 -13.33 3.12
N SER A 94 7.52 -12.14 3.53
CA SER A 94 7.66 -11.62 4.89
C SER A 94 6.29 -11.28 5.47
N PRO A 95 5.61 -12.22 6.14
CA PRO A 95 4.28 -11.98 6.74
C PRO A 95 4.24 -10.75 7.65
N GLU A 96 5.33 -10.49 8.36
CA GLU A 96 5.48 -9.34 9.29
C GLU A 96 5.25 -7.98 8.62
N VAL A 97 5.65 -7.85 7.35
CA VAL A 97 5.46 -6.61 6.58
C VAL A 97 3.98 -6.36 6.33
N PHE A 98 3.24 -7.41 5.99
CA PHE A 98 1.80 -7.32 5.79
C PHE A 98 1.05 -7.15 7.11
N ASP A 99 1.50 -7.81 8.18
CA ASP A 99 0.89 -7.66 9.51
C ASP A 99 1.02 -6.23 10.03
N ALA A 100 2.19 -5.59 9.83
CA ALA A 100 2.38 -4.18 10.17
C ALA A 100 1.47 -3.24 9.38
N ALA A 101 1.32 -3.47 8.08
CA ALA A 101 0.41 -2.69 7.24
C ALA A 101 -1.05 -2.90 7.61
N HIS A 102 -1.44 -4.14 7.88
CA HIS A 102 -2.80 -4.50 8.31
C HIS A 102 -3.18 -3.82 9.64
N ALA A 103 -2.28 -3.87 10.62
CA ALA A 103 -2.50 -3.22 11.92
C ALA A 103 -2.73 -1.71 11.77
N GLU A 104 -1.96 -1.05 10.90
CA GLU A 104 -2.09 0.38 10.66
C GLU A 104 -3.40 0.75 9.95
N ILE A 105 -3.82 -0.06 8.97
CA ILE A 105 -5.11 0.12 8.29
C ILE A 105 -6.26 -0.07 9.29
N LEU A 106 -6.22 -1.12 10.12
CA LEU A 106 -7.24 -1.33 11.16
C LEU A 106 -7.34 -0.14 12.11
N ARG A 107 -6.19 0.41 12.54
CA ARG A 107 -6.14 1.59 13.40
C ARG A 107 -6.83 2.79 12.74
N SER A 108 -6.47 3.10 11.50
CA SER A 108 -7.03 4.24 10.76
C SER A 108 -8.50 4.06 10.36
N CYS A 109 -8.98 2.82 10.29
CA CYS A 109 -10.36 2.49 9.92
C CYS A 109 -11.26 2.15 11.13
N GLY A 110 -10.84 2.51 12.35
CA GLY A 110 -11.63 2.29 13.57
C GLY A 110 -11.84 0.82 13.94
N GLY A 111 -10.87 -0.03 13.63
CA GLY A 111 -10.88 -1.47 13.97
C GLY A 111 -11.68 -2.36 13.01
N LYS A 112 -12.19 -1.79 11.90
CA LYS A 112 -12.93 -2.55 10.88
C LYS A 112 -12.34 -2.30 9.50
N LEU A 113 -11.95 -3.38 8.82
CA LEU A 113 -11.44 -3.28 7.45
C LEU A 113 -12.52 -2.80 6.48
N PRO A 114 -12.20 -1.82 5.61
CA PRO A 114 -13.11 -1.37 4.58
C PRO A 114 -13.24 -2.43 3.48
N LYS A 115 -14.41 -2.44 2.81
CA LYS A 115 -14.59 -3.20 1.58
C LYS A 115 -13.94 -2.45 0.42
N VAL A 116 -13.23 -3.19 -0.43
CA VAL A 116 -12.61 -2.65 -1.63
C VAL A 116 -13.41 -3.09 -2.85
N LEU A 117 -13.81 -2.13 -3.70
CA LEU A 117 -14.46 -2.38 -4.98
C LEU A 117 -13.61 -1.77 -6.09
N ASP A 118 -13.21 -2.60 -7.03
CA ASP A 118 -12.49 -2.18 -8.24
C ASP A 118 -13.29 -2.60 -9.48
N PRO A 119 -14.14 -1.69 -10.03
CA PRO A 119 -14.99 -2.01 -11.17
C PRO A 119 -14.24 -2.15 -12.49
N PHE A 120 -12.96 -1.74 -12.55
CA PHE A 120 -12.10 -1.80 -13.73
C PHE A 120 -10.82 -2.56 -13.45
N CYS A 121 -10.92 -3.71 -12.79
CA CYS A 121 -9.80 -4.41 -12.15
C CYS A 121 -8.63 -4.81 -13.09
N GLY A 122 -8.81 -4.76 -14.41
CA GLY A 122 -7.76 -5.09 -15.38
C GLY A 122 -7.14 -6.47 -15.10
N GLY A 123 -5.85 -6.50 -14.80
CA GLY A 123 -5.13 -7.72 -14.40
C GLY A 123 -5.36 -8.18 -12.96
N GLY A 124 -6.26 -7.55 -12.21
CA GLY A 124 -6.60 -7.94 -10.85
C GLY A 124 -5.61 -7.48 -9.78
N SER A 125 -4.72 -6.54 -10.06
CA SER A 125 -3.67 -6.13 -9.11
C SER A 125 -4.24 -5.54 -7.82
N ILE A 126 -5.26 -4.68 -7.90
CA ILE A 126 -5.89 -4.05 -6.72
C ILE A 126 -6.62 -5.09 -5.86
N PRO A 127 -7.54 -5.92 -6.41
CA PRO A 127 -8.19 -6.96 -5.60
C PRO A 127 -7.22 -7.95 -4.97
N LEU A 128 -6.20 -8.38 -5.70
CA LEU A 128 -5.18 -9.31 -5.20
C LEU A 128 -4.43 -8.73 -3.99
N GLU A 129 -3.95 -7.50 -4.12
CA GLU A 129 -3.18 -6.85 -3.04
C GLU A 129 -4.08 -6.44 -1.86
N ALA A 130 -5.35 -6.11 -2.12
CA ALA A 130 -6.33 -5.86 -1.06
C ALA A 130 -6.56 -7.12 -0.20
N GLN A 131 -6.62 -8.30 -0.80
CA GLN A 131 -6.67 -9.57 -0.06
C GLN A 131 -5.42 -9.80 0.78
N GLN A 132 -4.23 -9.55 0.22
CA GLN A 132 -2.97 -9.78 0.92
C GLN A 132 -2.78 -8.84 2.10
N ILE A 133 -2.99 -7.54 1.90
CA ILE A 133 -2.81 -6.51 2.94
C ILE A 133 -3.95 -6.57 3.95
N GLY A 134 -5.17 -6.73 3.47
CA GLY A 134 -6.36 -6.68 4.31
C GLY A 134 -6.69 -7.99 5.00
N ARG A 135 -6.21 -9.14 4.52
CA ARG A 135 -6.76 -10.45 4.85
C ARG A 135 -8.29 -10.46 4.75
N ALA A 136 -8.84 -9.52 3.97
CA ALA A 136 -10.25 -9.34 3.82
C ALA A 136 -10.78 -10.33 2.78
N HIS A 137 -11.83 -11.03 3.12
CA HIS A 137 -12.64 -11.72 2.14
C HIS A 137 -13.29 -10.67 1.23
N VAL A 138 -13.03 -10.76 -0.05
CA VAL A 138 -13.74 -10.03 -1.09
C VAL A 138 -15.15 -10.57 -1.20
#